data_f4f10acb341be5baf90b3c107c35ebbe
#
_entry.id   f4f10acb341be5baf90b3c107c35ebbe
#
_cell.length_a   1.000
_cell.length_b   1.000
_cell.length_c   1.000
_cell.angle_alpha   90.00
_cell.angle_beta   90.00
_cell.angle_gamma   90.00
#
_symmetry.space_group_name_H-M   'P 1'
#
loop_
_entity.id
_entity.type
_entity.pdbx_description
1 polymer ?
#
loop_
_entity_poly.entity_id
_entity_poly.type
_entity_poly.pdbx_seq_one_letter_code
_entity_poly.pdbx_strand_id
1 'polypeptide(L)'
;MSEPMKVVIVGGVAAGPKAASKIIRLMPDADVTIVEKGRFLSYAGCGLPYYISGVVKEQKELMATPVGVVRDPVFFQNVKNVHVMNETEALEIDRASKCVRVREVVGSKESRLDYDKLVLATGASPFVPPIPKVDLNNIFSLHGVQDAEGIKAVLAEGKAQDVVIVGGGLIGVEVTEALVQRGCRVTMVEMLPQMLGILDWEIAKLVEQYMESHGVKVLTNTKVESFEGDGKVKAVVTGKVSLPADMVILAIGVRPNVQLAQVAGLEIGPTGAIKVDEHMRTSDPEIYAAGDCVESVDLLTGHPCYVPLGSTANKQGRVAAVNVCGGNECFPGVLGSTVCKVFDYCVARTGLTETAAREAGYEVVTALAPAPDIAHYMPEAKPLLLKLVADKASRRLLGAQAIGPGSGDKRIDVAAMAITAGLTLDQLANADLCYAPPYSPAMDNIITAANVARNKLDGHMVGVAPMEVCRMLEEKRNFVFLDVRSPAEYEEVRLPGSTLIPLGTLRGRLGELPSSKEIITFCKISLRGYEASLILKAAGFKKVRVMDGGVAMWPYEKLFPS
;
A
#
# COMPACT_ATOMS: atom_id res chain seq x y z
N MET A 1 -22.58 35.27 28.37
CA MET A 1 -22.09 34.04 27.69
C MET A 1 -20.80 34.45 27.01
N SER A 2 -19.71 33.70 27.12
CA SER A 2 -18.49 33.93 26.35
C SER A 2 -18.81 33.78 24.85
N GLU A 3 -18.12 34.54 24.00
CA GLU A 3 -18.27 34.34 22.55
C GLU A 3 -17.91 32.89 22.19
N PRO A 4 -18.60 32.28 21.18
CA PRO A 4 -18.27 30.94 20.69
C PRO A 4 -16.82 30.89 20.18
N MET A 5 -16.11 29.81 20.48
CA MET A 5 -14.76 29.57 19.94
C MET A 5 -14.83 29.45 18.41
N LYS A 6 -14.10 30.31 17.70
CA LYS A 6 -14.03 30.30 16.23
C LYS A 6 -12.96 29.34 15.76
N VAL A 7 -13.37 28.32 14.99
CA VAL A 7 -12.44 27.35 14.39
C VAL A 7 -12.55 27.38 12.88
N VAL A 8 -11.47 27.72 12.22
CA VAL A 8 -11.34 27.64 10.75
C VAL A 8 -10.61 26.36 10.39
N ILE A 9 -11.13 25.65 9.40
CA ILE A 9 -10.54 24.41 8.88
C ILE A 9 -10.31 24.57 7.38
N VAL A 10 -9.06 24.46 6.91
CA VAL A 10 -8.72 24.55 5.50
C VAL A 10 -8.55 23.15 4.92
N GLY A 11 -9.50 22.75 4.08
CA GLY A 11 -9.59 21.43 3.44
C GLY A 11 -10.82 20.64 3.85
N GLY A 12 -11.59 20.19 2.87
CA GLY A 12 -12.93 19.64 3.05
C GLY A 12 -13.11 18.16 2.66
N VAL A 13 -12.02 17.35 2.50
CA VAL A 13 -12.16 15.98 1.97
C VAL A 13 -12.11 14.92 3.07
N ALA A 14 -11.00 14.70 3.76
CA ALA A 14 -10.83 13.63 4.75
C ALA A 14 -10.63 14.16 6.18
N ALA A 15 -9.45 14.69 6.50
CA ALA A 15 -9.11 15.12 7.84
C ALA A 15 -9.96 16.30 8.33
N GLY A 16 -10.25 17.28 7.46
CA GLY A 16 -11.02 18.46 7.81
C GLY A 16 -12.47 18.16 8.25
N PRO A 17 -13.28 17.49 7.45
CA PRO A 17 -14.65 17.08 7.84
C PRO A 17 -14.68 16.18 9.08
N LYS A 18 -13.66 15.32 9.26
CA LYS A 18 -13.51 14.52 10.47
C LYS A 18 -13.24 15.40 11.68
N ALA A 19 -12.35 16.39 11.56
CA ALA A 19 -12.05 17.35 12.62
C ALA A 19 -13.29 18.18 12.96
N ALA A 20 -13.94 18.81 11.98
CA ALA A 20 -15.16 19.60 12.17
C ALA A 20 -16.24 18.82 12.91
N SER A 21 -16.55 17.61 12.42
CA SER A 21 -17.57 16.76 13.04
C SER A 21 -17.21 16.31 14.46
N LYS A 22 -15.94 16.23 14.81
CA LYS A 22 -15.50 15.88 16.17
C LYS A 22 -15.54 17.10 17.09
N ILE A 23 -15.13 18.28 16.61
CA ILE A 23 -15.17 19.55 17.36
C ILE A 23 -16.60 19.84 17.82
N ILE A 24 -17.56 19.83 16.90
CA ILE A 24 -18.97 20.10 17.24
C ILE A 24 -19.54 19.09 18.25
N ARG A 25 -19.09 17.85 18.25
CA ARG A 25 -19.50 16.88 19.28
C ARG A 25 -18.90 17.13 20.66
N LEU A 26 -17.74 17.78 20.72
CA LEU A 26 -17.07 18.12 21.98
C LEU A 26 -17.49 19.51 22.48
N MET A 27 -17.71 20.44 21.54
CA MET A 27 -18.08 21.84 21.79
C MET A 27 -19.22 22.22 20.83
N PRO A 28 -20.49 21.90 21.18
CA PRO A 28 -21.65 22.13 20.30
C PRO A 28 -21.88 23.59 19.92
N ASP A 29 -21.41 24.52 20.76
CA ASP A 29 -21.55 25.96 20.56
C ASP A 29 -20.37 26.58 19.79
N ALA A 30 -19.36 25.82 19.36
CA ALA A 30 -18.25 26.34 18.57
C ALA A 30 -18.72 26.82 17.19
N ASP A 31 -18.15 27.92 16.72
CA ASP A 31 -18.34 28.45 15.38
C ASP A 31 -17.28 27.83 14.45
N VAL A 32 -17.68 26.80 13.69
CA VAL A 32 -16.77 26.01 12.85
C VAL A 32 -17.03 26.28 11.38
N THR A 33 -16.01 26.78 10.69
CA THR A 33 -16.05 27.02 9.25
C THR A 33 -15.03 26.13 8.51
N ILE A 34 -15.49 25.35 7.52
CA ILE A 34 -14.63 24.63 6.57
C ILE A 34 -14.48 25.49 5.31
N VAL A 35 -13.23 25.69 4.87
CA VAL A 35 -12.88 26.31 3.58
C VAL A 35 -12.36 25.20 2.67
N GLU A 36 -13.02 25.00 1.52
CA GLU A 36 -12.64 23.98 0.54
C GLU A 36 -12.57 24.60 -0.87
N LYS A 37 -11.41 24.42 -1.52
CA LYS A 37 -11.19 24.95 -2.88
C LYS A 37 -12.02 24.23 -3.93
N GLY A 38 -12.25 22.95 -3.74
CA GLY A 38 -13.04 22.12 -4.64
C GLY A 38 -14.55 22.26 -4.44
N ARG A 39 -15.29 21.79 -5.40
CA ARG A 39 -16.75 21.73 -5.35
C ARG A 39 -17.28 20.67 -4.38
N PHE A 40 -16.59 19.52 -4.30
CA PHE A 40 -17.05 18.33 -3.57
C PHE A 40 -16.41 18.19 -2.21
N LEU A 41 -17.20 17.75 -1.24
CA LEU A 41 -16.82 17.58 0.15
C LEU A 41 -16.86 16.12 0.57
N SER A 42 -16.02 15.75 1.51
CA SER A 42 -16.08 14.47 2.24
C SER A 42 -16.25 13.24 1.33
N TYR A 43 -15.66 13.28 0.14
CA TYR A 43 -15.73 12.16 -0.79
C TYR A 43 -14.66 11.09 -0.49
N ALA A 44 -14.96 9.87 -0.88
CA ALA A 44 -14.06 8.72 -0.75
C ALA A 44 -13.08 8.71 -1.95
N GLY A 45 -11.91 9.34 -1.82
CA GLY A 45 -10.87 9.33 -2.87
C GLY A 45 -10.43 7.92 -3.27
N CYS A 46 -10.28 7.01 -2.30
CA CYS A 46 -9.97 5.60 -2.58
C CYS A 46 -11.10 4.84 -3.32
N GLY A 47 -12.29 5.43 -3.45
CA GLY A 47 -13.40 4.90 -4.21
C GLY A 47 -13.38 5.23 -5.71
N LEU A 48 -12.51 6.14 -6.14
CA LEU A 48 -12.47 6.62 -7.52
C LEU A 48 -12.18 5.52 -8.55
N PRO A 49 -11.25 4.58 -8.35
CA PRO A 49 -11.07 3.45 -9.27
C PRO A 49 -12.33 2.60 -9.40
N TYR A 50 -13.06 2.35 -8.31
CA TYR A 50 -14.32 1.60 -8.32
C TYR A 50 -15.46 2.37 -9.01
N TYR A 51 -15.42 3.69 -8.98
CA TYR A 51 -16.34 4.53 -9.74
C TYR A 51 -16.02 4.54 -11.23
N ILE A 52 -14.75 4.53 -11.61
CA ILE A 52 -14.30 4.40 -13.01
C ILE A 52 -14.71 3.03 -13.57
N SER A 53 -14.53 1.95 -12.82
CA SER A 53 -14.91 0.60 -13.25
C SER A 53 -16.44 0.42 -13.39
N GLY A 54 -17.23 1.21 -12.65
CA GLY A 54 -18.69 1.10 -12.58
C GLY A 54 -19.21 0.19 -11.45
N VAL A 55 -18.34 -0.29 -10.57
CA VAL A 55 -18.71 -0.97 -9.31
C VAL A 55 -19.50 0.01 -8.43
N VAL A 56 -18.99 1.21 -8.24
CA VAL A 56 -19.74 2.36 -7.74
C VAL A 56 -20.43 3.01 -8.92
N LYS A 57 -21.76 3.04 -8.91
CA LYS A 57 -22.54 3.44 -10.09
C LYS A 57 -22.65 4.94 -10.25
N GLU A 58 -22.92 5.62 -9.13
CA GLU A 58 -23.20 7.06 -9.13
C GLU A 58 -22.15 7.82 -8.30
N GLN A 59 -21.73 8.96 -8.83
CA GLN A 59 -20.77 9.86 -8.18
C GLN A 59 -21.17 10.21 -6.72
N LYS A 60 -22.46 10.46 -6.50
CA LYS A 60 -22.97 10.82 -5.16
C LYS A 60 -22.74 9.74 -4.09
N GLU A 61 -22.59 8.47 -4.49
CA GLU A 61 -22.31 7.37 -3.56
C GLU A 61 -20.96 7.54 -2.87
N LEU A 62 -19.97 8.13 -3.58
CA LEU A 62 -18.65 8.45 -3.00
C LEU A 62 -18.72 9.46 -1.85
N MET A 63 -19.78 10.26 -1.80
CA MET A 63 -20.00 11.32 -0.80
C MET A 63 -21.10 10.97 0.19
N ALA A 64 -21.82 9.87 -0.02
CA ALA A 64 -22.97 9.52 0.80
C ALA A 64 -22.58 8.94 2.17
N THR A 65 -23.48 9.13 3.12
CA THR A 65 -23.47 8.39 4.38
C THR A 65 -23.96 6.95 4.15
N PRO A 66 -23.76 6.00 5.09
CA PRO A 66 -24.29 4.63 4.96
C PRO A 66 -25.81 4.55 4.73
N VAL A 67 -26.55 5.61 5.05
CA VAL A 67 -28.01 5.72 4.84
C VAL A 67 -28.35 6.55 3.58
N GLY A 68 -27.39 6.81 2.70
CA GLY A 68 -27.59 7.44 1.39
C GLY A 68 -27.68 8.98 1.39
N VAL A 69 -27.48 9.66 2.51
CA VAL A 69 -27.49 11.14 2.57
C VAL A 69 -26.15 11.69 2.10
N VAL A 70 -26.17 12.57 1.10
CA VAL A 70 -24.97 13.22 0.56
C VAL A 70 -24.39 14.23 1.56
N ARG A 71 -23.08 14.22 1.75
CA ARG A 71 -22.34 15.14 2.63
C ARG A 71 -21.95 16.41 1.88
N ASP A 72 -22.94 17.20 1.56
CA ASP A 72 -22.80 18.51 0.91
C ASP A 72 -22.79 19.67 1.95
N PRO A 73 -22.63 20.93 1.55
CA PRO A 73 -22.70 22.06 2.48
C PRO A 73 -23.99 22.12 3.30
N VAL A 74 -25.14 21.73 2.71
CA VAL A 74 -26.44 21.71 3.40
C VAL A 74 -26.45 20.67 4.50
N PHE A 75 -25.89 19.48 4.25
CA PHE A 75 -25.72 18.45 5.29
C PHE A 75 -24.85 18.95 6.44
N PHE A 76 -23.70 19.57 6.14
CA PHE A 76 -22.81 20.08 7.18
C PHE A 76 -23.49 21.18 8.01
N GLN A 77 -24.20 22.11 7.37
CA GLN A 77 -24.92 23.17 8.06
C GLN A 77 -26.04 22.61 8.94
N ASN A 78 -26.94 21.80 8.37
CA ASN A 78 -28.18 21.41 9.06
C ASN A 78 -27.98 20.25 10.05
N VAL A 79 -27.03 19.33 9.76
CA VAL A 79 -26.82 18.12 10.57
C VAL A 79 -25.64 18.27 11.54
N LYS A 80 -24.66 19.09 11.19
CA LYS A 80 -23.42 19.24 11.97
C LYS A 80 -23.24 20.62 12.59
N ASN A 81 -24.06 21.59 12.25
CA ASN A 81 -23.88 22.99 12.64
C ASN A 81 -22.47 23.50 12.26
N VAL A 82 -22.01 23.16 11.05
CA VAL A 82 -20.71 23.54 10.49
C VAL A 82 -20.95 24.36 9.23
N HIS A 83 -20.42 25.57 9.19
CA HIS A 83 -20.45 26.40 8.00
C HIS A 83 -19.44 25.88 6.97
N VAL A 84 -19.80 25.83 5.69
CA VAL A 84 -18.90 25.37 4.61
C VAL A 84 -18.84 26.39 3.50
N MET A 85 -17.63 26.81 3.18
CA MET A 85 -17.26 27.64 2.04
C MET A 85 -16.54 26.76 1.02
N ASN A 86 -17.28 25.99 0.22
CA ASN A 86 -16.70 25.28 -0.92
C ASN A 86 -16.49 26.22 -2.11
N GLU A 87 -15.72 25.80 -3.10
CA GLU A 87 -15.26 26.63 -4.23
C GLU A 87 -14.60 27.94 -3.71
N THR A 88 -13.90 27.83 -2.58
CA THR A 88 -13.24 28.94 -1.89
C THR A 88 -11.82 28.55 -1.51
N GLU A 89 -10.84 29.34 -1.99
CA GLU A 89 -9.42 29.10 -1.77
C GLU A 89 -8.90 29.91 -0.59
N ALA A 90 -8.19 29.28 0.35
CA ALA A 90 -7.42 29.95 1.37
C ALA A 90 -6.10 30.47 0.76
N LEU A 91 -5.89 31.77 0.79
CA LEU A 91 -4.76 32.44 0.13
C LEU A 91 -3.58 32.68 1.08
N GLU A 92 -3.88 33.07 2.32
CA GLU A 92 -2.88 33.53 3.29
C GLU A 92 -3.38 33.33 4.71
N ILE A 93 -2.47 33.05 5.64
CA ILE A 93 -2.71 33.01 7.08
C ILE A 93 -1.93 34.17 7.71
N ASP A 94 -2.64 35.13 8.28
CA ASP A 94 -2.05 36.16 9.13
C ASP A 94 -2.10 35.68 10.59
N ARG A 95 -0.97 35.18 11.08
CA ARG A 95 -0.83 34.63 12.43
C ARG A 95 -0.93 35.74 13.52
N ALA A 96 -0.50 36.95 13.19
CA ALA A 96 -0.51 38.07 14.16
C ALA A 96 -1.93 38.55 14.45
N SER A 97 -2.77 38.63 13.42
CA SER A 97 -4.19 39.01 13.56
C SER A 97 -5.13 37.82 13.66
N LYS A 98 -4.60 36.59 13.68
CA LYS A 98 -5.35 35.33 13.73
C LYS A 98 -6.46 35.29 12.69
N CYS A 99 -6.14 35.46 11.42
CA CYS A 99 -7.12 35.38 10.36
C CYS A 99 -6.60 34.63 9.12
N VAL A 100 -7.54 34.04 8.37
CA VAL A 100 -7.30 33.45 7.05
C VAL A 100 -7.95 34.33 6.00
N ARG A 101 -7.18 34.77 5.01
CA ARG A 101 -7.70 35.45 3.82
C ARG A 101 -8.13 34.39 2.81
N VAL A 102 -9.36 34.49 2.36
CA VAL A 102 -9.96 33.53 1.42
C VAL A 102 -10.52 34.23 0.19
N ARG A 103 -10.62 33.49 -0.92
CA ARG A 103 -11.17 33.99 -2.19
C ARG A 103 -12.10 32.97 -2.82
N GLU A 104 -13.29 33.41 -3.21
CA GLU A 104 -14.19 32.60 -4.03
C GLU A 104 -13.51 32.26 -5.37
N VAL A 105 -13.52 31.00 -5.77
CA VAL A 105 -12.93 30.54 -7.03
C VAL A 105 -13.71 31.11 -8.22
N VAL A 106 -15.04 31.19 -8.09
CA VAL A 106 -15.93 31.85 -9.06
C VAL A 106 -16.28 33.23 -8.51
N GLY A 107 -16.06 34.28 -9.30
CA GLY A 107 -16.36 35.67 -8.90
C GLY A 107 -15.21 36.40 -8.21
N SER A 108 -14.19 35.69 -7.74
CA SER A 108 -12.94 36.26 -7.17
C SER A 108 -13.14 37.22 -5.99
N LYS A 109 -14.26 37.14 -5.26
CA LYS A 109 -14.51 37.93 -4.07
C LYS A 109 -13.61 37.44 -2.92
N GLU A 110 -12.86 38.36 -2.34
CA GLU A 110 -12.03 38.11 -1.16
C GLU A 110 -12.77 38.45 0.13
N SER A 111 -12.48 37.68 1.19
CA SER A 111 -12.96 37.89 2.54
C SER A 111 -11.93 37.44 3.58
N ARG A 112 -12.16 37.77 4.85
CA ARG A 112 -11.35 37.38 5.99
C ARG A 112 -12.18 36.50 6.93
N LEU A 113 -11.55 35.47 7.48
CA LEU A 113 -12.10 34.59 8.51
C LEU A 113 -11.19 34.67 9.74
N ASP A 114 -11.70 35.25 10.81
CA ASP A 114 -10.98 35.26 12.08
C ASP A 114 -11.09 33.91 12.76
N TYR A 115 -10.05 33.48 13.48
CA TYR A 115 -10.02 32.22 14.20
C TYR A 115 -9.39 32.34 15.59
N ASP A 116 -9.89 31.55 16.52
CA ASP A 116 -9.21 31.23 17.77
C ASP A 116 -8.28 30.04 17.57
N LYS A 117 -8.72 29.05 16.77
CA LYS A 117 -7.96 27.87 16.36
C LYS A 117 -8.07 27.63 14.85
N LEU A 118 -6.98 27.20 14.24
CA LEU A 118 -6.91 26.87 12.82
C LEU A 118 -6.49 25.41 12.62
N VAL A 119 -7.14 24.71 11.71
CA VAL A 119 -6.74 23.35 11.30
C VAL A 119 -6.40 23.32 9.82
N LEU A 120 -5.17 22.97 9.49
CA LEU A 120 -4.72 22.77 8.11
C LEU A 120 -4.92 21.31 7.72
N ALA A 121 -5.82 21.08 6.79
CA ALA A 121 -6.14 19.77 6.20
C ALA A 121 -6.04 19.83 4.67
N THR A 122 -5.02 20.55 4.18
CA THR A 122 -4.82 20.93 2.77
C THR A 122 -4.50 19.73 1.85
N GLY A 123 -4.24 18.55 2.45
CA GLY A 123 -4.02 17.31 1.71
C GLY A 123 -2.74 17.31 0.87
N ALA A 124 -2.80 16.61 -0.25
CA ALA A 124 -1.72 16.48 -1.22
C ALA A 124 -2.25 16.73 -2.64
N SER A 125 -1.35 16.92 -3.58
CA SER A 125 -1.67 17.01 -5.01
C SER A 125 -0.85 16.01 -5.82
N PRO A 126 -1.37 15.48 -6.93
CA PRO A 126 -0.61 14.62 -7.82
C PRO A 126 0.68 15.31 -8.27
N PHE A 127 1.75 14.54 -8.28
CA PHE A 127 2.98 15.02 -8.89
C PHE A 127 2.89 14.87 -10.40
N VAL A 128 2.96 15.99 -11.12
CA VAL A 128 3.04 16.03 -12.58
C VAL A 128 4.49 16.39 -12.94
N PRO A 129 5.27 15.46 -13.53
CA PRO A 129 6.65 15.73 -13.89
C PRO A 129 6.72 16.64 -15.11
N PRO A 130 7.82 17.39 -15.28
CA PRO A 130 8.01 18.23 -16.47
C PRO A 130 8.44 17.40 -17.69
N ILE A 131 7.56 16.48 -18.09
CA ILE A 131 7.74 15.66 -19.30
C ILE A 131 7.19 16.44 -20.51
N PRO A 132 7.90 16.49 -21.64
CA PRO A 132 7.42 17.17 -22.84
C PRO A 132 6.04 16.72 -23.27
N LYS A 133 5.14 17.69 -23.53
CA LYS A 133 3.74 17.50 -23.92
C LYS A 133 2.86 16.77 -22.88
N VAL A 134 3.15 16.89 -21.59
CA VAL A 134 2.33 16.34 -20.51
C VAL A 134 0.94 17.01 -20.40
N ASP A 135 0.75 18.13 -21.04
CA ASP A 135 -0.46 18.94 -21.10
C ASP A 135 -1.42 18.57 -22.23
N LEU A 136 -1.10 17.55 -23.03
CA LEU A 136 -2.01 17.04 -24.06
C LEU A 136 -3.32 16.53 -23.44
N ASN A 137 -4.45 16.73 -24.16
CA ASN A 137 -5.73 16.16 -23.75
C ASN A 137 -5.62 14.63 -23.63
N ASN A 138 -6.45 14.05 -22.77
CA ASN A 138 -6.48 12.62 -22.40
C ASN A 138 -5.25 12.15 -21.62
N ILE A 139 -4.46 13.06 -21.07
CA ILE A 139 -3.49 12.76 -19.99
C ILE A 139 -4.11 13.20 -18.69
N PHE A 140 -4.34 12.28 -17.76
CA PHE A 140 -4.99 12.52 -16.47
C PHE A 140 -4.08 12.12 -15.32
N SER A 141 -4.22 12.77 -14.20
CA SER A 141 -3.95 12.19 -12.89
C SER A 141 -5.25 11.58 -12.33
N LEU A 142 -5.18 10.85 -11.23
CA LEU A 142 -6.36 10.36 -10.52
C LEU A 142 -6.24 10.72 -9.04
N HIS A 143 -6.92 11.80 -8.64
CA HIS A 143 -6.89 12.29 -7.28
C HIS A 143 -8.26 12.81 -6.81
N GLY A 144 -8.97 13.53 -7.65
CA GLY A 144 -10.27 14.10 -7.36
C GLY A 144 -11.41 13.51 -8.17
N VAL A 145 -12.64 13.87 -7.79
CA VAL A 145 -13.85 13.43 -8.50
C VAL A 145 -13.85 13.91 -9.97
N GLN A 146 -13.35 15.12 -10.22
CA GLN A 146 -13.24 15.68 -11.57
C GLN A 146 -12.33 14.86 -12.49
N ASP A 147 -11.22 14.32 -11.94
CA ASP A 147 -10.31 13.46 -12.71
C ASP A 147 -11.04 12.18 -13.15
N ALA A 148 -11.75 11.54 -12.22
CA ALA A 148 -12.52 10.33 -12.52
C ALA A 148 -13.64 10.61 -13.54
N GLU A 149 -14.31 11.76 -13.48
CA GLU A 149 -15.31 12.15 -14.48
C GLU A 149 -14.67 12.37 -15.86
N GLY A 150 -13.51 13.01 -15.93
CA GLY A 150 -12.74 13.17 -17.16
C GLY A 150 -12.38 11.83 -17.80
N ILE A 151 -11.84 10.90 -17.00
CA ILE A 151 -11.51 9.54 -17.44
C ILE A 151 -12.77 8.80 -17.94
N LYS A 152 -13.87 8.85 -17.18
CA LYS A 152 -15.15 8.21 -17.57
C LYS A 152 -15.73 8.80 -18.85
N ALA A 153 -15.59 10.11 -19.08
CA ALA A 153 -16.05 10.75 -20.32
C ALA A 153 -15.30 10.21 -21.54
N VAL A 154 -13.97 10.07 -21.45
CA VAL A 154 -13.17 9.49 -22.53
C VAL A 154 -13.53 8.02 -22.78
N LEU A 155 -13.74 7.23 -21.71
CA LEU A 155 -14.18 5.84 -21.82
C LEU A 155 -15.57 5.73 -22.47
N ALA A 156 -16.49 6.63 -22.15
CA ALA A 156 -17.86 6.64 -22.71
C ALA A 156 -17.90 6.97 -24.23
N GLU A 157 -16.90 7.70 -24.75
CA GLU A 157 -16.76 7.91 -26.20
C GLU A 157 -16.41 6.61 -26.96
N GLY A 158 -16.02 5.53 -26.28
CA GLY A 158 -15.65 4.25 -26.89
C GLY A 158 -14.35 4.27 -27.69
N LYS A 159 -13.53 5.33 -27.55
CA LYS A 159 -12.30 5.53 -28.33
C LYS A 159 -11.01 5.22 -27.55
N ALA A 160 -11.07 5.08 -26.25
CA ALA A 160 -9.91 4.74 -25.43
C ALA A 160 -9.74 3.21 -25.38
N GLN A 161 -9.01 2.65 -26.32
CA GLN A 161 -8.66 1.22 -26.33
C GLN A 161 -7.30 0.96 -25.72
N ASP A 162 -6.28 1.75 -26.08
CA ASP A 162 -4.93 1.63 -25.56
C ASP A 162 -4.71 2.66 -24.46
N VAL A 163 -4.50 2.19 -23.24
CA VAL A 163 -4.26 3.06 -22.08
C VAL A 163 -2.90 2.77 -21.48
N VAL A 164 -2.11 3.83 -21.30
CA VAL A 164 -0.82 3.74 -20.62
C VAL A 164 -0.94 4.34 -19.22
N ILE A 165 -0.54 3.57 -18.22
CA ILE A 165 -0.43 4.03 -16.82
C ILE A 165 1.04 4.27 -16.53
N VAL A 166 1.39 5.47 -16.12
CA VAL A 166 2.73 5.87 -15.73
C VAL A 166 2.82 5.89 -14.21
N GLY A 167 3.58 4.94 -13.67
CA GLY A 167 3.76 4.72 -12.24
C GLY A 167 3.08 3.45 -11.74
N GLY A 168 3.84 2.64 -11.05
CA GLY A 168 3.46 1.33 -10.51
C GLY A 168 3.11 1.34 -9.03
N GLY A 169 2.66 2.47 -8.48
CA GLY A 169 2.17 2.59 -7.10
C GLY A 169 0.73 2.08 -6.93
N LEU A 170 0.20 2.22 -5.70
CA LEU A 170 -1.15 1.74 -5.34
C LEU A 170 -2.24 2.26 -6.30
N ILE A 171 -2.27 3.57 -6.56
CA ILE A 171 -3.27 4.19 -7.45
C ILE A 171 -3.17 3.61 -8.86
N GLY A 172 -1.94 3.45 -9.40
CA GLY A 172 -1.72 2.89 -10.73
C GLY A 172 -2.25 1.46 -10.85
N VAL A 173 -1.98 0.64 -9.83
CA VAL A 173 -2.44 -0.76 -9.79
C VAL A 173 -3.96 -0.85 -9.68
N GLU A 174 -4.59 -0.07 -8.81
CA GLU A 174 -6.05 -0.09 -8.62
C GLU A 174 -6.80 0.43 -9.86
N VAL A 175 -6.30 1.48 -10.52
CA VAL A 175 -6.93 1.99 -11.74
C VAL A 175 -6.73 1.06 -12.93
N THR A 176 -5.66 0.25 -12.92
CA THR A 176 -5.44 -0.79 -13.94
C THR A 176 -6.59 -1.78 -13.99
N GLU A 177 -6.98 -2.33 -12.84
CA GLU A 177 -8.13 -3.24 -12.77
C GLU A 177 -9.40 -2.58 -13.32
N ALA A 178 -9.67 -1.33 -12.94
CA ALA A 178 -10.83 -0.58 -13.39
C ALA A 178 -10.86 -0.45 -14.91
N LEU A 179 -9.74 -0.14 -15.53
CA LEU A 179 -9.64 0.04 -17.00
C LEU A 179 -9.72 -1.28 -17.76
N VAL A 180 -9.11 -2.35 -17.25
CA VAL A 180 -9.24 -3.70 -17.84
C VAL A 180 -10.70 -4.16 -17.80
N GLN A 181 -11.41 -3.93 -16.68
CA GLN A 181 -12.85 -4.25 -16.57
C GLN A 181 -13.71 -3.42 -17.55
N ARG A 182 -13.23 -2.26 -17.98
CA ARG A 182 -13.87 -1.43 -19.04
C ARG A 182 -13.47 -1.83 -20.45
N GLY A 183 -12.67 -2.89 -20.63
CA GLY A 183 -12.26 -3.43 -21.92
C GLY A 183 -11.04 -2.76 -22.55
N CYS A 184 -10.29 -1.96 -21.81
CA CYS A 184 -9.06 -1.33 -22.28
C CYS A 184 -7.88 -2.31 -22.30
N ARG A 185 -6.98 -2.15 -23.27
CA ARG A 185 -5.64 -2.76 -23.25
C ARG A 185 -4.72 -1.86 -22.43
N VAL A 186 -4.28 -2.34 -21.27
CA VAL A 186 -3.49 -1.54 -20.33
C VAL A 186 -2.02 -1.90 -20.40
N THR A 187 -1.17 -0.88 -20.57
CA THR A 187 0.28 -0.99 -20.37
C THR A 187 0.69 -0.13 -19.18
N MET A 188 1.31 -0.75 -18.18
CA MET A 188 1.92 -0.05 -17.04
C MET A 188 3.40 0.19 -17.30
N VAL A 189 3.85 1.41 -17.02
CA VAL A 189 5.25 1.82 -17.20
C VAL A 189 5.78 2.30 -15.85
N GLU A 190 6.78 1.61 -15.31
CA GLU A 190 7.42 1.93 -14.04
C GLU A 190 8.93 2.15 -14.24
N MET A 191 9.43 3.27 -13.74
CA MET A 191 10.84 3.63 -13.81
C MET A 191 11.72 2.74 -12.92
N LEU A 192 11.19 2.30 -11.80
CA LEU A 192 11.85 1.44 -10.83
C LEU A 192 11.89 -0.02 -11.31
N PRO A 193 12.73 -0.88 -10.69
CA PRO A 193 12.86 -2.28 -11.09
C PRO A 193 11.64 -3.16 -10.75
N GLN A 194 10.69 -2.63 -10.00
CA GLN A 194 9.47 -3.33 -9.60
C GLN A 194 8.28 -2.39 -9.46
N MET A 195 7.09 -2.96 -9.63
CA MET A 195 5.83 -2.36 -9.20
C MET A 195 5.74 -2.36 -7.68
N LEU A 196 4.85 -1.53 -7.12
CA LEU A 196 4.58 -1.51 -5.67
C LEU A 196 5.87 -1.50 -4.83
N GLY A 197 6.70 -0.47 -5.00
CA GLY A 197 7.97 -0.30 -4.28
C GLY A 197 7.88 -0.36 -2.75
N ILE A 198 6.67 -0.38 -2.21
CA ILE A 198 6.38 -0.59 -0.79
C ILE A 198 6.45 -2.06 -0.36
N LEU A 199 6.56 -3.01 -1.29
CA LEU A 199 6.66 -4.44 -1.04
C LEU A 199 8.10 -4.92 -1.24
N ASP A 200 8.43 -6.06 -0.65
CA ASP A 200 9.65 -6.78 -0.99
C ASP A 200 9.56 -7.34 -2.41
N TRP A 201 10.72 -7.45 -3.04
CA TRP A 201 10.87 -7.73 -4.47
C TRP A 201 10.11 -8.99 -4.93
N GLU A 202 10.21 -10.10 -4.20
CA GLU A 202 9.56 -11.36 -4.56
C GLU A 202 8.03 -11.26 -4.51
N ILE A 203 7.48 -10.48 -3.58
CA ILE A 203 6.03 -10.24 -3.48
C ILE A 203 5.58 -9.35 -4.64
N ALA A 204 6.31 -8.28 -4.92
CA ALA A 204 6.01 -7.37 -6.04
C ALA A 204 6.04 -8.11 -7.39
N LYS A 205 7.02 -8.99 -7.62
CA LYS A 205 7.09 -9.79 -8.86
C LYS A 205 5.94 -10.76 -9.03
N LEU A 206 5.43 -11.34 -7.95
CA LEU A 206 4.22 -12.17 -8.01
C LEU A 206 2.98 -11.33 -8.36
N VAL A 207 2.90 -10.09 -7.89
CA VAL A 207 1.83 -9.16 -8.32
C VAL A 207 1.95 -8.85 -9.81
N GLU A 208 3.16 -8.54 -10.30
CA GLU A 208 3.42 -8.27 -11.71
C GLU A 208 2.96 -9.45 -12.60
N GLN A 209 3.40 -10.66 -12.27
CA GLN A 209 2.99 -11.87 -13.01
C GLN A 209 1.47 -12.10 -12.99
N TYR A 210 0.84 -11.80 -11.85
CA TYR A 210 -0.60 -11.94 -11.74
C TYR A 210 -1.33 -10.91 -12.63
N MET A 211 -0.87 -9.67 -12.67
CA MET A 211 -1.40 -8.65 -13.57
C MET A 211 -1.19 -9.02 -15.04
N GLU A 212 -0.01 -9.54 -15.39
CA GLU A 212 0.28 -10.01 -16.76
C GLU A 212 -0.63 -11.17 -17.17
N SER A 213 -0.97 -12.08 -16.25
CA SER A 213 -1.94 -13.17 -16.51
C SER A 213 -3.36 -12.66 -16.80
N HIS A 214 -3.66 -11.40 -16.43
CA HIS A 214 -4.91 -10.70 -16.75
C HIS A 214 -4.80 -9.79 -17.99
N GLY A 215 -3.74 -9.96 -18.79
CA GLY A 215 -3.56 -9.23 -20.05
C GLY A 215 -2.97 -7.82 -19.89
N VAL A 216 -2.51 -7.45 -18.69
CA VAL A 216 -1.80 -6.18 -18.47
C VAL A 216 -0.36 -6.32 -18.94
N LYS A 217 0.13 -5.38 -19.74
CA LYS A 217 1.55 -5.32 -20.06
C LYS A 217 2.29 -4.52 -19.00
N VAL A 218 3.29 -5.12 -18.34
CA VAL A 218 4.10 -4.46 -17.29
C VAL A 218 5.51 -4.19 -17.79
N LEU A 219 5.92 -2.92 -17.76
CA LEU A 219 7.25 -2.47 -18.18
C LEU A 219 7.96 -1.79 -17.00
N THR A 220 8.75 -2.54 -16.26
CA THR A 220 9.65 -2.00 -15.22
C THR A 220 10.98 -1.55 -15.81
N ASN A 221 11.81 -0.83 -15.01
CA ASN A 221 13.06 -0.21 -15.47
C ASN A 221 12.86 0.62 -16.76
N THR A 222 11.71 1.30 -16.88
CA THR A 222 11.31 2.00 -18.10
C THR A 222 10.84 3.40 -17.75
N LYS A 223 11.60 4.40 -18.17
CA LYS A 223 11.31 5.82 -17.95
C LYS A 223 10.52 6.37 -19.12
N VAL A 224 9.46 7.12 -18.85
CA VAL A 224 8.75 7.93 -19.86
C VAL A 224 9.58 9.18 -20.13
N GLU A 225 9.86 9.47 -21.42
CA GLU A 225 10.67 10.59 -21.85
C GLU A 225 9.83 11.73 -22.44
N SER A 226 8.76 11.41 -23.16
CA SER A 226 7.85 12.39 -23.73
C SER A 226 6.49 11.77 -24.08
N PHE A 227 5.53 12.63 -24.36
CA PHE A 227 4.25 12.26 -24.98
C PHE A 227 4.21 12.78 -26.41
N GLU A 228 3.50 12.06 -27.29
CA GLU A 228 3.27 12.47 -28.67
C GLU A 228 1.79 12.61 -28.94
N GLY A 229 1.45 13.59 -29.79
CA GLY A 229 0.08 13.84 -30.21
C GLY A 229 -0.08 15.24 -30.78
N ASP A 230 -1.28 15.46 -31.31
CA ASP A 230 -1.75 16.75 -31.79
C ASP A 230 -3.10 17.03 -31.11
N GLY A 231 -3.10 17.96 -30.18
CA GLY A 231 -4.22 18.26 -29.29
C GLY A 231 -4.57 17.16 -28.28
N LYS A 232 -4.51 15.89 -28.66
CA LYS A 232 -4.70 14.72 -27.77
C LYS A 232 -3.47 13.81 -27.80
N VAL A 233 -3.24 13.06 -26.74
CA VAL A 233 -2.17 12.05 -26.69
C VAL A 233 -2.46 10.94 -27.71
N LYS A 234 -1.41 10.45 -28.36
CA LYS A 234 -1.42 9.32 -29.31
C LYS A 234 -0.34 8.28 -28.99
N ALA A 235 0.73 8.68 -28.31
CA ALA A 235 1.77 7.76 -27.88
C ALA A 235 2.51 8.26 -26.66
N VAL A 236 3.08 7.30 -25.92
CA VAL A 236 4.02 7.49 -24.81
C VAL A 236 5.38 7.02 -25.28
N VAL A 237 6.37 7.91 -25.29
CA VAL A 237 7.73 7.61 -25.72
C VAL A 237 8.58 7.27 -24.51
N THR A 238 9.29 6.15 -24.60
CA THR A 238 10.27 5.70 -23.60
C THR A 238 11.62 5.50 -24.29
N GLY A 239 12.70 5.42 -23.54
CA GLY A 239 14.02 5.12 -24.11
C GLY A 239 14.12 3.76 -24.81
N LYS A 240 13.10 2.91 -24.71
CA LYS A 240 13.08 1.56 -25.29
C LYS A 240 12.09 1.41 -26.44
N VAL A 241 10.89 1.97 -26.29
CA VAL A 241 9.80 1.78 -27.24
C VAL A 241 8.87 3.00 -27.22
N SER A 242 8.12 3.23 -28.33
CA SER A 242 6.96 4.11 -28.37
C SER A 242 5.70 3.26 -28.23
N LEU A 243 4.85 3.62 -27.26
CA LEU A 243 3.63 2.89 -26.89
C LEU A 243 2.42 3.68 -27.42
N PRO A 244 1.55 3.09 -28.24
CA PRO A 244 0.30 3.76 -28.61
C PRO A 244 -0.54 4.03 -27.37
N ALA A 245 -1.19 5.19 -27.30
CA ALA A 245 -2.01 5.59 -26.18
C ALA A 245 -3.14 6.52 -26.60
N ASP A 246 -4.37 6.08 -26.40
CA ASP A 246 -5.57 6.92 -26.53
C ASP A 246 -5.83 7.73 -25.26
N MET A 247 -5.32 7.23 -24.12
CA MET A 247 -5.40 7.85 -22.81
C MET A 247 -4.16 7.49 -21.96
N VAL A 248 -3.74 8.42 -21.11
CA VAL A 248 -2.64 8.21 -20.16
C VAL A 248 -3.12 8.57 -18.76
N ILE A 249 -2.75 7.74 -17.78
CA ILE A 249 -2.95 8.02 -16.35
C ILE A 249 -1.59 8.19 -15.67
N LEU A 250 -1.36 9.37 -15.10
CA LEU A 250 -0.17 9.67 -14.31
C LEU A 250 -0.42 9.27 -12.84
N ALA A 251 0.23 8.21 -12.39
CA ALA A 251 0.11 7.65 -11.04
C ALA A 251 1.47 7.58 -10.33
N ILE A 252 2.29 8.63 -10.46
CA ILE A 252 3.68 8.70 -10.01
C ILE A 252 3.86 9.33 -8.61
N GLY A 253 2.81 9.31 -7.81
CA GLY A 253 2.79 9.78 -6.45
C GLY A 253 2.20 11.17 -6.26
N VAL A 254 2.18 11.60 -5.00
CA VAL A 254 1.60 12.88 -4.58
C VAL A 254 2.63 13.70 -3.81
N ARG A 255 2.41 15.00 -3.74
CA ARG A 255 3.20 15.94 -2.90
C ARG A 255 2.28 16.65 -1.91
N PRO A 256 2.70 16.82 -0.65
CA PRO A 256 1.91 17.52 0.35
C PRO A 256 1.72 19.00 -0.03
N ASN A 257 0.51 19.51 0.21
CA ASN A 257 0.16 20.90 -0.06
C ASN A 257 0.58 21.76 1.15
N VAL A 258 1.78 22.31 1.10
CA VAL A 258 2.42 23.01 2.21
C VAL A 258 2.54 24.52 2.00
N GLN A 259 2.21 25.04 0.82
CA GLN A 259 2.47 26.43 0.44
C GLN A 259 1.86 27.44 1.41
N LEU A 260 0.60 27.20 1.83
CA LEU A 260 -0.08 28.06 2.79
C LEU A 260 0.65 28.10 4.15
N ALA A 261 1.12 26.94 4.62
CA ALA A 261 1.89 26.82 5.86
C ALA A 261 3.27 27.46 5.75
N GLN A 262 3.97 27.26 4.62
CA GLN A 262 5.29 27.85 4.38
C GLN A 262 5.24 29.37 4.36
N VAL A 263 4.28 29.96 3.63
CA VAL A 263 4.11 31.43 3.57
C VAL A 263 3.76 31.99 4.94
N ALA A 264 3.01 31.26 5.75
CA ALA A 264 2.71 31.62 7.14
C ALA A 264 3.90 31.43 8.10
N GLY A 265 5.05 30.93 7.65
CA GLY A 265 6.22 30.69 8.48
C GLY A 265 6.09 29.51 9.46
N LEU A 266 5.27 28.53 9.14
CA LEU A 266 5.19 27.27 9.89
C LEU A 266 6.32 26.32 9.47
N GLU A 267 6.79 25.47 10.41
CA GLU A 267 7.86 24.52 10.14
C GLU A 267 7.42 23.43 9.16
N ILE A 268 8.28 23.19 8.17
CA ILE A 268 8.18 22.06 7.25
C ILE A 268 9.26 21.04 7.64
N GLY A 269 8.86 19.78 7.77
CA GLY A 269 9.76 18.71 8.16
C GLY A 269 10.62 18.17 7.03
N PRO A 270 11.53 17.24 7.33
CA PRO A 270 12.47 16.66 6.36
C PRO A 270 11.78 15.87 5.23
N THR A 271 10.53 15.44 5.42
CA THR A 271 9.75 14.76 4.38
C THR A 271 9.16 15.73 3.34
N GLY A 272 9.26 17.03 3.58
CA GLY A 272 8.64 18.09 2.78
C GLY A 272 7.18 18.38 3.15
N ALA A 273 6.64 17.70 4.16
CA ALA A 273 5.29 17.93 4.69
C ALA A 273 5.32 18.87 5.93
N ILE A 274 4.16 19.34 6.35
CA ILE A 274 4.04 20.19 7.55
C ILE A 274 4.47 19.36 8.78
N LYS A 275 5.40 19.90 9.56
CA LYS A 275 5.83 19.30 10.81
C LYS A 275 4.78 19.55 11.91
N VAL A 276 4.40 18.48 12.60
CA VAL A 276 3.50 18.53 13.75
C VAL A 276 4.06 17.73 14.92
N ASP A 277 3.62 18.07 16.12
CA ASP A 277 3.89 17.26 17.31
C ASP A 277 2.90 16.07 17.40
N GLU A 278 3.04 15.26 18.44
CA GLU A 278 2.15 14.11 18.70
C GLU A 278 0.69 14.52 18.96
N HIS A 279 0.44 15.79 19.28
CA HIS A 279 -0.90 16.37 19.46
C HIS A 279 -1.47 16.99 18.18
N MET A 280 -0.80 16.83 17.05
CA MET A 280 -1.12 17.45 15.76
C MET A 280 -0.98 18.97 15.74
N ARG A 281 -0.22 19.58 16.67
CA ARG A 281 0.09 21.02 16.67
C ARG A 281 1.27 21.30 15.75
N THR A 282 1.18 22.37 15.01
CA THR A 282 2.31 22.93 14.23
C THR A 282 3.29 23.68 15.14
N SER A 283 4.25 24.39 14.55
CA SER A 283 5.14 25.33 15.26
C SER A 283 4.40 26.55 15.86
N ASP A 284 3.10 26.70 15.57
CA ASP A 284 2.21 27.69 16.18
C ASP A 284 1.19 26.97 17.08
N PRO A 285 1.06 27.32 18.38
CA PRO A 285 0.18 26.63 19.32
C PRO A 285 -1.32 26.78 19.03
N GLU A 286 -1.70 27.71 18.18
CA GLU A 286 -3.08 27.94 17.76
C GLU A 286 -3.42 27.24 16.43
N ILE A 287 -2.40 26.69 15.74
CA ILE A 287 -2.54 26.08 14.43
C ILE A 287 -2.21 24.59 14.50
N TYR A 288 -3.17 23.76 14.10
CA TYR A 288 -3.05 22.31 13.97
C TYR A 288 -2.98 21.93 12.50
N ALA A 289 -2.43 20.76 12.21
CA ALA A 289 -2.48 20.21 10.85
C ALA A 289 -2.72 18.71 10.87
N ALA A 290 -3.40 18.18 9.84
CA ALA A 290 -3.75 16.75 9.78
C ALA A 290 -3.98 16.28 8.34
N GLY A 291 -3.75 15.00 8.08
CA GLY A 291 -3.94 14.35 6.78
C GLY A 291 -2.70 14.43 5.92
N ASP A 292 -2.88 14.33 4.60
CA ASP A 292 -1.78 14.15 3.64
C ASP A 292 -0.87 15.39 3.50
N CYS A 293 -1.16 16.49 4.17
CA CYS A 293 -0.29 17.66 4.22
C CYS A 293 0.77 17.59 5.34
N VAL A 294 0.68 16.62 6.27
CA VAL A 294 1.60 16.50 7.40
C VAL A 294 2.52 15.31 7.30
N GLU A 295 3.68 15.39 7.94
CA GLU A 295 4.52 14.22 8.18
C GLU A 295 4.03 13.43 9.39
N SER A 296 4.41 12.17 9.44
CA SER A 296 4.15 11.25 10.55
C SER A 296 5.46 10.70 11.10
N VAL A 297 5.39 9.97 12.20
CA VAL A 297 6.52 9.23 12.76
C VAL A 297 6.31 7.74 12.48
N ASP A 298 7.34 7.08 11.96
CA ASP A 298 7.34 5.63 11.83
C ASP A 298 7.52 4.98 13.21
N LEU A 299 6.60 4.10 13.60
CA LEU A 299 6.56 3.52 14.94
C LEU A 299 7.72 2.57 15.26
N LEU A 300 8.41 2.05 14.25
CA LEU A 300 9.52 1.11 14.44
C LEU A 300 10.88 1.81 14.49
N THR A 301 11.04 2.84 13.66
CA THR A 301 12.33 3.55 13.54
C THR A 301 12.37 4.85 14.33
N GLY A 302 11.22 5.41 14.71
CA GLY A 302 11.11 6.74 15.32
C GLY A 302 11.44 7.90 14.38
N HIS A 303 11.67 7.62 13.09
CA HIS A 303 12.01 8.66 12.10
C HIS A 303 10.77 9.28 11.47
N PRO A 304 10.86 10.56 11.06
CA PRO A 304 9.83 11.17 10.23
C PRO A 304 9.60 10.40 8.93
N CYS A 305 8.32 10.23 8.58
CA CYS A 305 7.92 9.54 7.35
C CYS A 305 6.70 10.23 6.73
N TYR A 306 6.50 10.00 5.43
CA TYR A 306 5.35 10.52 4.69
C TYR A 306 4.46 9.36 4.22
N VAL A 307 3.26 9.26 4.81
CA VAL A 307 2.31 8.16 4.56
C VAL A 307 0.91 8.74 4.29
N PRO A 308 0.65 9.21 3.05
CA PRO A 308 -0.61 9.84 2.67
C PRO A 308 -1.72 8.77 2.49
N LEU A 309 -2.37 8.40 3.59
CA LEU A 309 -3.44 7.41 3.63
C LEU A 309 -4.69 7.97 4.28
N GLY A 310 -5.86 7.72 3.70
CA GLY A 310 -7.14 8.19 4.20
C GLY A 310 -7.46 7.72 5.64
N SER A 311 -7.02 6.51 6.03
CA SER A 311 -7.14 6.01 7.40
C SER A 311 -6.32 6.84 8.40
N THR A 312 -5.10 7.21 8.04
CA THR A 312 -4.21 8.10 8.80
C THR A 312 -4.82 9.49 8.91
N ALA A 313 -5.26 10.08 7.79
CA ALA A 313 -5.89 11.39 7.75
C ALA A 313 -7.10 11.49 8.70
N ASN A 314 -7.96 10.46 8.73
CA ASN A 314 -9.11 10.41 9.64
C ASN A 314 -8.71 10.33 11.12
N LYS A 315 -7.69 9.55 11.48
CA LYS A 315 -7.18 9.44 12.85
C LYS A 315 -6.57 10.76 13.31
N GLN A 316 -5.70 11.35 12.49
CA GLN A 316 -5.05 12.64 12.76
C GLN A 316 -6.08 13.78 12.90
N GLY A 317 -7.06 13.86 11.99
CA GLY A 317 -8.14 14.85 12.09
C GLY A 317 -8.95 14.71 13.38
N ARG A 318 -9.14 13.48 13.89
CA ARG A 318 -9.81 13.24 15.18
C ARG A 318 -8.94 13.71 16.35
N VAL A 319 -7.64 13.41 16.35
CA VAL A 319 -6.69 13.84 17.39
C VAL A 319 -6.58 15.37 17.41
N ALA A 320 -6.38 16.00 16.24
CA ALA A 320 -6.36 17.46 16.12
C ALA A 320 -7.61 18.11 16.72
N ALA A 321 -8.80 17.57 16.42
CA ALA A 321 -10.06 18.09 16.94
C ALA A 321 -10.17 18.01 18.47
N VAL A 322 -9.72 16.92 19.09
CA VAL A 322 -9.71 16.79 20.56
C VAL A 322 -8.81 17.86 21.17
N ASN A 323 -7.63 18.08 20.58
CA ASN A 323 -6.65 19.02 21.10
C ASN A 323 -7.02 20.48 20.82
N VAL A 324 -7.69 20.77 19.70
CA VAL A 324 -8.35 22.07 19.44
C VAL A 324 -9.32 22.43 20.54
N CYS A 325 -10.08 21.44 21.04
CA CYS A 325 -11.05 21.61 22.14
C CYS A 325 -10.41 21.57 23.55
N GLY A 326 -9.09 21.70 23.67
CA GLY A 326 -8.38 21.72 24.96
C GLY A 326 -8.08 20.34 25.55
N GLY A 327 -8.27 19.26 24.78
CA GLY A 327 -7.86 17.91 25.19
C GLY A 327 -6.35 17.67 25.09
N ASN A 328 -5.93 16.44 25.41
CA ASN A 328 -4.54 16.00 25.37
C ASN A 328 -4.41 14.61 24.75
N GLU A 329 -4.92 14.45 23.53
CA GLU A 329 -4.84 13.18 22.81
C GLU A 329 -3.58 13.12 21.94
N CYS A 330 -2.89 11.97 21.92
CA CYS A 330 -1.68 11.76 21.12
C CYS A 330 -1.97 10.90 19.89
N PHE A 331 -1.36 11.22 18.77
CA PHE A 331 -1.22 10.37 17.61
C PHE A 331 0.15 9.69 17.65
N PRO A 332 0.23 8.38 17.88
CA PRO A 332 1.51 7.72 18.18
C PRO A 332 2.43 7.59 16.96
N GLY A 333 1.92 7.74 15.76
CA GLY A 333 2.63 7.49 14.51
C GLY A 333 1.98 6.39 13.67
N VAL A 334 2.71 5.85 12.70
CA VAL A 334 2.19 4.93 11.68
C VAL A 334 3.10 3.72 11.48
N LEU A 335 2.52 2.61 11.02
CA LEU A 335 3.22 1.44 10.48
C LEU A 335 3.16 1.38 8.95
N GLY A 336 2.47 2.30 8.31
CA GLY A 336 2.22 2.27 6.88
C GLY A 336 1.38 1.05 6.45
N SER A 337 0.45 0.59 7.30
CA SER A 337 -0.44 -0.52 6.97
C SER A 337 -1.34 -0.15 5.80
N THR A 338 -1.34 -1.00 4.77
CA THR A 338 -2.14 -0.78 3.57
C THR A 338 -2.56 -2.09 2.94
N VAL A 339 -3.66 -2.04 2.22
CA VAL A 339 -4.17 -3.14 1.40
C VAL A 339 -4.69 -2.56 0.09
N CYS A 340 -4.44 -3.25 -1.01
CA CYS A 340 -5.08 -2.98 -2.30
C CYS A 340 -5.61 -4.26 -2.92
N LYS A 341 -6.65 -4.10 -3.71
CA LYS A 341 -7.22 -5.16 -4.54
C LYS A 341 -6.52 -5.16 -5.90
N VAL A 342 -6.06 -6.32 -6.34
CA VAL A 342 -5.45 -6.53 -7.65
C VAL A 342 -6.21 -7.67 -8.30
N PHE A 343 -7.24 -7.36 -9.09
CA PHE A 343 -8.23 -8.32 -9.57
C PHE A 343 -8.82 -9.12 -8.39
N ASP A 344 -8.60 -10.43 -8.32
CA ASP A 344 -9.08 -11.27 -7.22
C ASP A 344 -8.09 -11.36 -6.04
N TYR A 345 -6.89 -10.78 -6.17
CA TYR A 345 -5.89 -10.85 -5.12
C TYR A 345 -6.04 -9.71 -4.11
N CYS A 346 -5.87 -10.07 -2.83
CA CYS A 346 -5.56 -9.17 -1.75
C CYS A 346 -4.03 -8.99 -1.68
N VAL A 347 -3.56 -7.77 -1.81
CA VAL A 347 -2.15 -7.41 -1.64
C VAL A 347 -2.06 -6.45 -0.46
N ALA A 348 -1.45 -6.90 0.64
CA ALA A 348 -1.46 -6.14 1.89
C ALA A 348 -0.09 -6.15 2.57
N ARG A 349 0.20 -5.08 3.34
CA ARG A 349 1.44 -4.98 4.11
C ARG A 349 1.29 -4.15 5.38
N THR A 350 2.22 -4.34 6.33
CA THR A 350 2.41 -3.49 7.51
C THR A 350 3.86 -3.52 7.99
N GLY A 351 4.32 -2.45 8.63
CA GLY A 351 5.68 -2.35 9.17
C GLY A 351 6.75 -2.21 8.08
N LEU A 352 7.95 -2.70 8.34
CA LEU A 352 9.12 -2.57 7.47
C LEU A 352 9.19 -3.69 6.43
N THR A 353 9.67 -3.36 5.23
CA THR A 353 10.19 -4.36 4.28
C THR A 353 11.53 -4.92 4.80
N GLU A 354 12.00 -6.01 4.24
CA GLU A 354 13.32 -6.55 4.57
C GLU A 354 14.43 -5.52 4.33
N THR A 355 14.38 -4.82 3.19
CA THR A 355 15.34 -3.77 2.86
C THR A 355 15.29 -2.63 3.86
N ALA A 356 14.10 -2.08 4.14
CA ALA A 356 13.94 -0.98 5.09
C ALA A 356 14.36 -1.36 6.52
N ALA A 357 14.12 -2.61 6.94
CA ALA A 357 14.56 -3.08 8.24
C ALA A 357 16.10 -3.17 8.32
N ARG A 358 16.77 -3.64 7.26
CA ARG A 358 18.24 -3.66 7.19
C ARG A 358 18.83 -2.25 7.17
N GLU A 359 18.25 -1.34 6.42
CA GLU A 359 18.65 0.08 6.37
C GLU A 359 18.47 0.78 7.73
N ALA A 360 17.46 0.37 8.49
CA ALA A 360 17.24 0.82 9.87
C ALA A 360 18.20 0.17 10.89
N GLY A 361 19.13 -0.70 10.46
CA GLY A 361 20.16 -1.31 11.29
C GLY A 361 19.77 -2.62 11.98
N TYR A 362 18.61 -3.21 11.63
CA TYR A 362 18.22 -4.52 12.18
C TYR A 362 18.95 -5.67 11.48
N GLU A 363 19.32 -6.69 12.27
CA GLU A 363 19.65 -8.00 11.71
C GLU A 363 18.40 -8.80 11.44
N VAL A 364 18.09 -9.01 10.16
CA VAL A 364 16.78 -9.51 9.73
C VAL A 364 16.77 -11.02 9.54
N VAL A 365 15.74 -11.68 10.05
CA VAL A 365 15.26 -12.99 9.60
C VAL A 365 13.92 -12.83 8.88
N THR A 366 13.75 -13.55 7.77
CA THR A 366 12.50 -13.56 7.02
C THR A 366 11.89 -14.96 6.97
N ALA A 367 10.58 -15.03 6.84
CA ALA A 367 9.86 -16.28 6.58
C ALA A 367 8.89 -16.06 5.41
N LEU A 368 8.94 -16.95 4.41
CA LEU A 368 7.96 -17.05 3.34
C LEU A 368 7.11 -18.31 3.58
N ALA A 369 5.83 -18.12 3.83
CA ALA A 369 4.93 -19.19 4.26
C ALA A 369 3.66 -19.22 3.38
N PRO A 370 3.71 -19.87 2.21
CA PRO A 370 2.52 -20.17 1.44
C PRO A 370 1.66 -21.24 2.12
N ALA A 371 0.37 -20.97 2.25
CA ALA A 371 -0.60 -21.92 2.80
C ALA A 371 -2.03 -21.58 2.34
N PRO A 372 -3.02 -22.46 2.44
CA PRO A 372 -4.43 -22.08 2.29
C PRO A 372 -4.85 -21.09 3.37
N ASP A 373 -5.73 -20.15 3.03
CA ASP A 373 -6.23 -19.11 3.96
C ASP A 373 -7.22 -19.65 5.00
N ILE A 374 -7.92 -20.75 4.68
CA ILE A 374 -8.83 -21.51 5.54
C ILE A 374 -8.46 -23.00 5.50
N ALA A 375 -9.20 -23.86 6.22
CA ALA A 375 -8.94 -25.28 6.21
C ALA A 375 -8.98 -25.85 4.77
N HIS A 376 -7.91 -26.52 4.36
CA HIS A 376 -7.66 -26.93 2.96
C HIS A 376 -8.73 -27.84 2.33
N TYR A 377 -9.53 -28.50 3.16
CA TYR A 377 -10.64 -29.36 2.72
C TYR A 377 -11.95 -28.59 2.48
N MET A 378 -11.97 -27.30 2.77
CA MET A 378 -13.11 -26.44 2.44
C MET A 378 -13.05 -26.06 0.96
N PRO A 379 -14.17 -26.16 0.21
CA PRO A 379 -14.20 -25.84 -1.23
C PRO A 379 -13.74 -24.41 -1.55
N GLU A 380 -13.98 -23.48 -0.64
CA GLU A 380 -13.63 -22.04 -0.78
C GLU A 380 -12.18 -21.73 -0.41
N ALA A 381 -11.38 -22.72 0.01
CA ALA A 381 -9.99 -22.50 0.40
C ALA A 381 -9.17 -21.90 -0.74
N LYS A 382 -8.51 -20.79 -0.46
CA LYS A 382 -7.72 -20.04 -1.44
C LYS A 382 -6.26 -19.97 -1.01
N PRO A 383 -5.32 -19.96 -1.96
CA PRO A 383 -3.92 -19.78 -1.62
C PRO A 383 -3.67 -18.38 -1.03
N LEU A 384 -2.83 -18.34 -0.01
CA LEU A 384 -2.32 -17.14 0.61
C LEU A 384 -0.82 -17.28 0.80
N LEU A 385 -0.07 -16.29 0.34
CA LEU A 385 1.38 -16.18 0.52
C LEU A 385 1.63 -15.11 1.58
N LEU A 386 2.34 -15.47 2.64
CA LEU A 386 2.67 -14.55 3.74
C LEU A 386 4.18 -14.46 3.91
N LYS A 387 4.72 -13.23 3.95
CA LYS A 387 6.10 -12.94 4.34
C LYS A 387 6.09 -12.25 5.70
N LEU A 388 6.95 -12.70 6.62
CA LEU A 388 7.28 -11.99 7.86
C LEU A 388 8.72 -11.51 7.81
N VAL A 389 8.94 -10.35 8.40
CA VAL A 389 10.24 -9.72 8.63
C VAL A 389 10.39 -9.53 10.13
N ALA A 390 11.44 -10.06 10.74
CA ALA A 390 11.68 -9.95 12.18
C ALA A 390 13.15 -9.70 12.49
N ASP A 391 13.42 -9.06 13.62
CA ASP A 391 14.76 -8.84 14.13
C ASP A 391 15.31 -10.12 14.76
N LYS A 392 16.53 -10.50 14.39
CA LYS A 392 17.17 -11.71 14.92
C LYS A 392 17.49 -11.61 16.41
N ALA A 393 17.93 -10.45 16.87
CA ALA A 393 18.41 -10.26 18.23
C ALA A 393 17.25 -10.24 19.23
N SER A 394 16.24 -9.42 19.01
CA SER A 394 15.08 -9.28 19.89
C SER A 394 13.96 -10.26 19.59
N ARG A 395 13.99 -10.93 18.43
CA ARG A 395 12.92 -11.77 17.87
C ARG A 395 11.60 -11.03 17.64
N ARG A 396 11.59 -9.68 17.67
CA ARG A 396 10.40 -8.86 17.45
C ARG A 396 9.98 -8.89 15.98
N LEU A 397 8.66 -8.91 15.76
CA LEU A 397 8.10 -8.71 14.44
C LEU A 397 8.31 -7.26 14.00
N LEU A 398 8.86 -7.05 12.81
CA LEU A 398 9.13 -5.74 12.21
C LEU A 398 8.25 -5.45 11.02
N GLY A 399 7.79 -6.47 10.31
CA GLY A 399 6.95 -6.28 9.14
C GLY A 399 6.28 -7.56 8.66
N ALA A 400 5.21 -7.38 7.89
CA ALA A 400 4.49 -8.47 7.25
C ALA A 400 3.92 -8.03 5.91
N GLN A 401 3.88 -8.96 4.94
CA GLN A 401 3.30 -8.77 3.62
C GLN A 401 2.50 -10.01 3.24
N ALA A 402 1.36 -9.80 2.59
CA ALA A 402 0.48 -10.86 2.14
C ALA A 402 0.06 -10.66 0.69
N ILE A 403 -0.02 -11.76 -0.09
CA ILE A 403 -0.54 -11.75 -1.46
C ILE A 403 -1.32 -13.04 -1.72
N GLY A 404 -2.44 -12.92 -2.39
CA GLY A 404 -3.25 -14.02 -2.88
C GLY A 404 -4.74 -13.73 -2.85
N PRO A 405 -5.58 -14.62 -3.40
CA PRO A 405 -7.03 -14.48 -3.39
C PRO A 405 -7.66 -14.76 -2.02
N GLY A 406 -6.87 -15.22 -1.04
CA GLY A 406 -7.31 -15.46 0.33
C GLY A 406 -7.29 -14.21 1.21
N SER A 407 -7.76 -14.32 2.46
CA SER A 407 -7.88 -13.22 3.43
C SER A 407 -6.51 -12.78 3.97
N GLY A 408 -5.72 -12.09 3.15
CA GLY A 408 -4.43 -11.53 3.52
C GLY A 408 -4.54 -10.38 4.52
N ASP A 409 -5.51 -9.51 4.33
CA ASP A 409 -5.83 -8.35 5.16
C ASP A 409 -5.99 -8.72 6.64
N LYS A 410 -6.73 -9.79 6.96
CA LYS A 410 -6.89 -10.32 8.33
C LYS A 410 -5.52 -10.58 8.99
N ARG A 411 -4.59 -11.19 8.26
CA ARG A 411 -3.25 -11.55 8.80
C ARG A 411 -2.37 -10.32 8.95
N ILE A 412 -2.51 -9.35 8.07
CA ILE A 412 -1.81 -8.08 8.15
C ILE A 412 -2.31 -7.23 9.32
N ASP A 413 -3.61 -7.23 9.61
CA ASP A 413 -4.14 -6.56 10.81
C ASP A 413 -3.63 -7.20 12.10
N VAL A 414 -3.56 -8.54 12.17
CA VAL A 414 -2.92 -9.24 13.30
C VAL A 414 -1.44 -8.85 13.43
N ALA A 415 -0.70 -8.80 12.31
CA ALA A 415 0.69 -8.37 12.31
C ALA A 415 0.85 -6.91 12.77
N ALA A 416 -0.01 -6.01 12.32
CA ALA A 416 0.00 -4.60 12.72
C ALA A 416 -0.19 -4.44 14.24
N MET A 417 -1.12 -5.20 14.83
CA MET A 417 -1.32 -5.22 16.27
C MET A 417 -0.13 -5.85 17.01
N ALA A 418 0.44 -6.94 16.48
CA ALA A 418 1.63 -7.57 17.05
C ALA A 418 2.84 -6.62 17.07
N ILE A 419 3.08 -5.89 15.96
CA ILE A 419 4.15 -4.89 15.86
C ILE A 419 3.90 -3.74 16.84
N THR A 420 2.68 -3.21 16.87
CA THR A 420 2.30 -2.11 17.79
C THR A 420 2.52 -2.48 19.26
N ALA A 421 2.21 -3.73 19.62
CA ALA A 421 2.42 -4.26 20.97
C ALA A 421 3.88 -4.72 21.22
N GLY A 422 4.77 -4.67 20.23
CA GLY A 422 6.16 -5.10 20.34
C GLY A 422 6.33 -6.61 20.55
N LEU A 423 5.40 -7.43 20.04
CA LEU A 423 5.42 -8.87 20.22
C LEU A 423 6.60 -9.53 19.49
N THR A 424 7.13 -10.58 20.14
CA THR A 424 8.13 -11.47 19.54
C THR A 424 7.48 -12.56 18.69
N LEU A 425 8.30 -13.21 17.84
CA LEU A 425 7.88 -14.40 17.09
C LEU A 425 7.39 -15.53 18.00
N ASP A 426 7.97 -15.66 19.20
CA ASP A 426 7.58 -16.68 20.18
C ASP A 426 6.17 -16.44 20.73
N GLN A 427 5.83 -15.17 20.99
CA GLN A 427 4.49 -14.78 21.41
C GLN A 427 3.49 -14.93 20.27
N LEU A 428 3.87 -14.49 19.05
CA LEU A 428 3.02 -14.60 17.87
C LEU A 428 2.72 -16.06 17.49
N ALA A 429 3.70 -16.95 17.62
CA ALA A 429 3.55 -18.38 17.36
C ALA A 429 2.56 -19.10 18.31
N ASN A 430 2.30 -18.49 19.48
CA ASN A 430 1.38 -18.99 20.49
C ASN A 430 0.14 -18.08 20.67
N ALA A 431 -0.11 -17.18 19.72
CA ALA A 431 -1.27 -16.30 19.80
C ALA A 431 -2.58 -17.10 19.69
N ASP A 432 -3.52 -16.79 20.59
CA ASP A 432 -4.85 -17.40 20.60
C ASP A 432 -5.75 -16.70 19.57
N LEU A 433 -5.67 -17.15 18.32
CA LEU A 433 -6.45 -16.62 17.20
C LEU A 433 -7.71 -17.44 16.96
N CYS A 434 -8.77 -16.77 16.51
CA CYS A 434 -10.04 -17.43 16.18
C CYS A 434 -9.86 -18.53 15.14
N TYR A 435 -10.39 -19.72 15.44
CA TYR A 435 -10.40 -20.88 14.54
C TYR A 435 -11.79 -21.46 14.37
N ALA A 436 -12.16 -21.63 13.12
CA ALA A 436 -13.12 -22.63 12.66
C ALA A 436 -12.82 -22.90 11.17
N PRO A 437 -13.11 -24.11 10.63
CA PRO A 437 -12.72 -24.49 9.26
C PRO A 437 -13.05 -23.46 8.17
N PRO A 438 -14.21 -22.77 8.17
CA PRO A 438 -14.53 -21.76 7.15
C PRO A 438 -13.80 -20.41 7.31
N TYR A 439 -13.03 -20.19 8.38
CA TYR A 439 -12.44 -18.87 8.70
C TYR A 439 -10.92 -18.88 8.77
N SER A 440 -10.31 -20.01 9.15
CA SER A 440 -8.85 -20.18 9.19
C SER A 440 -8.48 -21.65 9.30
N PRO A 441 -7.23 -22.04 8.96
CA PRO A 441 -6.69 -23.33 9.36
C PRO A 441 -6.46 -23.37 10.88
N ALA A 442 -6.38 -24.55 11.47
CA ALA A 442 -6.14 -24.74 12.91
C ALA A 442 -4.84 -24.08 13.39
N MET A 443 -3.81 -24.08 12.53
CA MET A 443 -2.60 -23.26 12.67
C MET A 443 -2.69 -22.14 11.65
N ASP A 444 -3.12 -20.95 12.07
CA ASP A 444 -3.24 -19.80 11.16
C ASP A 444 -1.93 -19.52 10.42
N ASN A 445 -2.03 -18.99 9.21
CA ASN A 445 -0.89 -18.72 8.33
C ASN A 445 0.18 -17.84 9.02
N ILE A 446 -0.23 -16.88 9.85
CA ILE A 446 0.71 -16.02 10.56
C ILE A 446 1.45 -16.77 11.67
N ILE A 447 0.78 -17.70 12.36
CA ILE A 447 1.39 -18.59 13.35
C ILE A 447 2.39 -19.52 12.65
N THR A 448 2.00 -20.10 11.51
CA THR A 448 2.89 -20.94 10.69
C THR A 448 4.13 -20.16 10.24
N ALA A 449 3.96 -18.93 9.74
CA ALA A 449 5.07 -18.07 9.32
C ALA A 449 6.00 -17.71 10.49
N ALA A 450 5.44 -17.43 11.67
CA ALA A 450 6.22 -17.19 12.88
C ALA A 450 7.07 -18.42 13.27
N ASN A 451 6.50 -19.63 13.17
CA ASN A 451 7.25 -20.88 13.44
C ASN A 451 8.34 -21.15 12.39
N VAL A 452 8.13 -20.81 11.11
CA VAL A 452 9.18 -20.90 10.07
C VAL A 452 10.34 -19.95 10.42
N ALA A 453 10.05 -18.71 10.82
CA ALA A 453 11.08 -17.76 11.25
C ALA A 453 11.84 -18.25 12.50
N ARG A 454 11.13 -18.81 13.49
CA ARG A 454 11.73 -19.42 14.69
C ARG A 454 12.66 -20.58 14.33
N ASN A 455 12.23 -21.50 13.46
CA ASN A 455 13.07 -22.60 13.00
C ASN A 455 14.39 -22.12 12.37
N LYS A 456 14.37 -20.99 11.69
CA LYS A 456 15.60 -20.37 11.15
C LYS A 456 16.47 -19.79 12.28
N LEU A 457 15.89 -19.06 13.22
CA LEU A 457 16.60 -18.49 14.36
C LEU A 457 17.23 -19.55 15.26
N ASP A 458 16.52 -20.65 15.48
CA ASP A 458 16.94 -21.76 16.33
C ASP A 458 17.90 -22.74 15.60
N GLY A 459 18.29 -22.44 14.34
CA GLY A 459 19.25 -23.23 13.56
C GLY A 459 18.70 -24.54 12.98
N HIS A 460 17.41 -24.82 13.17
CA HIS A 460 16.77 -26.02 12.61
C HIS A 460 16.66 -25.95 11.08
N MET A 461 16.49 -24.74 10.52
CA MET A 461 16.39 -24.51 9.09
C MET A 461 17.40 -23.45 8.64
N VAL A 462 18.09 -23.71 7.53
CA VAL A 462 18.88 -22.69 6.82
C VAL A 462 18.11 -22.36 5.52
N GLY A 463 17.47 -21.20 5.49
CA GLY A 463 16.70 -20.76 4.34
C GLY A 463 17.60 -20.12 3.26
N VAL A 464 17.11 -20.10 2.03
CA VAL A 464 17.65 -19.34 0.91
C VAL A 464 16.52 -18.71 0.12
N ALA A 465 16.62 -17.42 -0.19
CA ALA A 465 15.60 -16.72 -0.96
C ALA A 465 15.54 -17.23 -2.43
N PRO A 466 14.36 -17.28 -3.05
CA PRO A 466 14.22 -17.66 -4.47
C PRO A 466 15.11 -16.84 -5.40
N MET A 467 15.28 -15.55 -5.16
CA MET A 467 16.15 -14.65 -5.92
C MET A 467 17.62 -15.07 -5.85
N GLU A 468 18.10 -15.50 -4.68
CA GLU A 468 19.48 -16.01 -4.55
C GLU A 468 19.66 -17.32 -5.33
N VAL A 469 18.68 -18.22 -5.27
CA VAL A 469 18.72 -19.48 -6.02
C VAL A 469 18.72 -19.22 -7.53
N CYS A 470 17.88 -18.28 -8.02
CA CYS A 470 17.88 -17.88 -9.42
C CYS A 470 19.26 -17.39 -9.88
N ARG A 471 19.85 -16.46 -9.13
CA ARG A 471 21.20 -15.96 -9.41
C ARG A 471 22.25 -17.08 -9.41
N MET A 472 22.16 -18.04 -8.49
CA MET A 472 23.06 -19.19 -8.46
C MET A 472 22.92 -20.08 -9.72
N LEU A 473 21.72 -20.22 -10.25
CA LEU A 473 21.46 -20.94 -11.51
C LEU A 473 22.02 -20.18 -12.71
N GLU A 474 21.81 -18.87 -12.80
CA GLU A 474 22.35 -17.99 -13.85
C GLU A 474 23.89 -17.99 -13.86
N GLU A 475 24.51 -17.91 -12.67
CA GLU A 475 25.96 -17.99 -12.48
C GLU A 475 26.51 -19.42 -12.67
N LYS A 476 25.66 -20.40 -12.93
CA LYS A 476 26.03 -21.82 -13.08
C LYS A 476 26.87 -22.35 -11.91
N ARG A 477 26.52 -21.94 -10.69
CA ARG A 477 27.17 -22.43 -9.46
C ARG A 477 27.00 -23.93 -9.32
N ASN A 478 28.00 -24.59 -8.71
CA ASN A 478 28.03 -26.03 -8.55
C ASN A 478 27.28 -26.47 -7.27
N PHE A 479 25.96 -26.64 -7.36
CA PHE A 479 25.08 -27.13 -6.30
C PHE A 479 24.05 -28.13 -6.87
N VAL A 480 23.34 -28.81 -6.00
CA VAL A 480 22.19 -29.66 -6.38
C VAL A 480 20.90 -28.91 -6.01
N PHE A 481 20.05 -28.65 -7.01
CA PHE A 481 18.74 -28.09 -6.80
C PHE A 481 17.72 -29.22 -6.75
N LEU A 482 17.34 -29.64 -5.51
CA LEU A 482 16.62 -30.87 -5.24
C LEU A 482 15.12 -30.63 -5.05
N ASP A 483 14.33 -31.05 -6.02
CA ASP A 483 12.87 -31.09 -5.91
C ASP A 483 12.46 -32.39 -5.17
N VAL A 484 11.70 -32.22 -4.08
CA VAL A 484 11.23 -33.36 -3.27
C VAL A 484 9.72 -33.58 -3.36
N ARG A 485 9.08 -33.01 -4.39
CA ARG A 485 7.66 -33.21 -4.69
C ARG A 485 7.39 -34.62 -5.26
N SER A 486 6.14 -34.90 -5.55
CA SER A 486 5.76 -36.10 -6.26
C SER A 486 6.13 -36.04 -7.75
N PRO A 487 6.25 -37.19 -8.45
CA PRO A 487 6.44 -37.20 -9.90
C PRO A 487 5.35 -36.44 -10.66
N ALA A 488 4.09 -36.57 -10.25
CA ALA A 488 2.97 -35.86 -10.87
C ALA A 488 3.11 -34.32 -10.76
N GLU A 489 3.48 -33.80 -9.58
CA GLU A 489 3.75 -32.37 -9.41
C GLU A 489 4.94 -31.90 -10.25
N TYR A 490 5.94 -32.73 -10.47
CA TYR A 490 7.11 -32.41 -11.28
C TYR A 490 6.81 -32.40 -12.78
N GLU A 491 5.92 -33.29 -13.23
CA GLU A 491 5.45 -33.35 -14.62
C GLU A 491 4.49 -32.17 -14.93
N GLU A 492 3.71 -31.71 -13.95
CA GLU A 492 2.84 -30.55 -14.11
C GLU A 492 3.67 -29.25 -14.29
N VAL A 493 4.63 -29.04 -13.43
CA VAL A 493 5.53 -27.86 -13.46
C VAL A 493 6.85 -28.17 -12.76
N ARG A 494 7.97 -27.79 -13.36
CA ARG A 494 9.31 -27.93 -12.77
C ARG A 494 10.10 -26.63 -12.85
N LEU A 495 11.05 -26.49 -11.95
CA LEU A 495 11.95 -25.34 -11.97
C LEU A 495 13.20 -25.68 -12.77
N PRO A 496 13.75 -24.73 -13.56
CA PRO A 496 14.98 -24.96 -14.34
C PRO A 496 16.13 -25.46 -13.48
N GLY A 497 16.87 -26.45 -13.98
CA GLY A 497 18.03 -27.02 -13.29
C GLY A 497 17.73 -27.93 -12.10
N SER A 498 16.46 -28.19 -11.79
CA SER A 498 16.08 -29.07 -10.67
C SER A 498 16.21 -30.56 -11.00
N THR A 499 16.51 -31.36 -9.98
CA THR A 499 16.54 -32.82 -10.02
C THR A 499 15.49 -33.37 -9.05
N LEU A 500 14.68 -34.33 -9.49
CA LEU A 500 13.61 -34.92 -8.68
C LEU A 500 14.09 -36.12 -7.88
N ILE A 501 13.97 -36.05 -6.55
CA ILE A 501 13.95 -37.21 -5.65
C ILE A 501 12.80 -37.02 -4.67
N PRO A 502 11.67 -37.70 -4.85
CA PRO A 502 10.53 -37.53 -3.96
C PRO A 502 10.86 -37.82 -2.50
N LEU A 503 10.34 -37.02 -1.58
CA LEU A 503 10.62 -37.09 -0.14
C LEU A 503 10.46 -38.53 0.40
N GLY A 504 9.41 -39.23 -0.02
CA GLY A 504 9.13 -40.62 0.41
C GLY A 504 10.20 -41.62 0.03
N THR A 505 10.98 -41.36 -1.02
CA THR A 505 12.07 -42.26 -1.49
C THR A 505 13.47 -41.73 -1.12
N LEU A 506 13.57 -40.50 -0.61
CA LEU A 506 14.85 -39.83 -0.38
C LEU A 506 15.81 -40.63 0.51
N ARG A 507 15.32 -41.22 1.61
CA ARG A 507 16.15 -42.03 2.53
C ARG A 507 16.82 -43.23 1.86
N GLY A 508 16.17 -43.85 0.88
CA GLY A 508 16.76 -44.97 0.10
C GLY A 508 17.67 -44.53 -1.04
N ARG A 509 17.69 -43.22 -1.38
CA ARG A 509 18.39 -42.70 -2.56
C ARG A 509 19.48 -41.68 -2.19
N LEU A 510 19.87 -41.60 -0.92
CA LEU A 510 20.91 -40.67 -0.44
C LEU A 510 22.25 -40.85 -1.15
N GLY A 511 22.59 -42.10 -1.58
CA GLY A 511 23.83 -42.41 -2.32
C GLY A 511 23.91 -41.78 -3.72
N GLU A 512 22.80 -41.31 -4.28
CA GLU A 512 22.77 -40.60 -5.56
C GLU A 512 23.21 -39.14 -5.43
N LEU A 513 23.27 -38.61 -4.21
CA LEU A 513 23.57 -37.20 -3.94
C LEU A 513 25.06 -37.01 -3.57
N PRO A 514 25.76 -36.07 -4.19
CA PRO A 514 27.15 -35.81 -3.88
C PRO A 514 27.29 -35.09 -2.53
N SER A 515 27.89 -35.72 -1.54
CA SER A 515 28.06 -35.20 -0.17
C SER A 515 28.95 -33.94 -0.09
N SER A 516 29.81 -33.71 -1.11
CA SER A 516 30.69 -32.56 -1.17
C SER A 516 30.03 -31.29 -1.66
N LYS A 517 28.92 -31.40 -2.39
CA LYS A 517 28.19 -30.26 -2.95
C LYS A 517 27.19 -29.69 -1.97
N GLU A 518 26.84 -28.43 -2.19
CA GLU A 518 25.68 -27.81 -1.55
C GLU A 518 24.39 -28.39 -2.14
N ILE A 519 23.39 -28.63 -1.29
CA ILE A 519 22.08 -29.10 -1.70
C ILE A 519 21.05 -28.07 -1.27
N ILE A 520 20.26 -27.57 -2.22
CA ILE A 520 19.12 -26.71 -1.96
C ILE A 520 17.86 -27.52 -2.22
N THR A 521 17.15 -27.81 -1.15
CA THR A 521 15.88 -28.58 -1.22
C THR A 521 14.70 -27.65 -1.40
N PHE A 522 13.66 -28.09 -2.12
CA PHE A 522 12.41 -27.36 -2.23
C PHE A 522 11.24 -28.32 -2.51
N CYS A 523 10.02 -27.81 -2.26
CA CYS A 523 8.77 -28.42 -2.68
C CYS A 523 7.78 -27.33 -3.13
N LYS A 524 6.47 -27.60 -3.11
CA LYS A 524 5.44 -26.61 -3.48
C LYS A 524 5.46 -25.38 -2.55
N ILE A 525 5.58 -25.59 -1.22
CA ILE A 525 5.42 -24.56 -0.17
C ILE A 525 6.51 -24.59 0.91
N SER A 526 7.67 -25.18 0.67
CA SER A 526 8.84 -25.39 1.54
C SER A 526 8.74 -26.51 2.58
N LEU A 527 7.59 -26.93 3.08
CA LEU A 527 7.47 -27.88 4.20
C LEU A 527 8.23 -29.19 3.92
N ARG A 528 7.93 -29.91 2.83
CA ARG A 528 8.65 -31.13 2.44
C ARG A 528 10.13 -30.88 2.13
N GLY A 529 10.47 -29.67 1.62
CA GLY A 529 11.86 -29.24 1.45
C GLY A 529 12.60 -29.15 2.78
N TYR A 530 11.96 -28.60 3.78
CA TYR A 530 12.50 -28.54 5.15
C TYR A 530 12.69 -29.94 5.73
N GLU A 531 11.70 -30.82 5.65
CA GLU A 531 11.81 -32.23 6.08
C GLU A 531 12.97 -32.97 5.37
N ALA A 532 13.10 -32.76 4.06
CA ALA A 532 14.22 -33.29 3.29
C ALA A 532 15.58 -32.78 3.80
N SER A 533 15.67 -31.50 4.16
CA SER A 533 16.89 -30.91 4.71
C SER A 533 17.31 -31.57 6.03
N LEU A 534 16.36 -31.92 6.88
CA LEU A 534 16.61 -32.64 8.13
C LEU A 534 17.09 -34.08 7.88
N ILE A 535 16.49 -34.79 6.90
CA ILE A 535 16.93 -36.13 6.50
C ILE A 535 18.37 -36.08 6.00
N LEU A 536 18.69 -35.13 5.14
CA LEU A 536 20.03 -34.96 4.60
C LEU A 536 21.06 -34.62 5.69
N LYS A 537 20.73 -33.68 6.58
CA LYS A 537 21.60 -33.32 7.72
C LYS A 537 21.86 -34.53 8.64
N ALA A 538 20.82 -35.33 8.94
CA ALA A 538 20.95 -36.54 9.74
C ALA A 538 21.82 -37.61 9.07
N ALA A 539 21.84 -37.65 7.73
CA ALA A 539 22.70 -38.51 6.94
C ALA A 539 24.13 -37.98 6.74
N GLY A 540 24.49 -36.86 7.37
CA GLY A 540 25.84 -36.30 7.38
C GLY A 540 26.16 -35.26 6.30
N PHE A 541 25.18 -34.84 5.48
CA PHE A 541 25.37 -33.75 4.53
C PHE A 541 25.53 -32.41 5.27
N LYS A 542 26.64 -31.70 5.02
CA LYS A 542 27.02 -30.50 5.78
C LYS A 542 26.46 -29.20 5.21
N LYS A 543 26.18 -29.15 3.90
CA LYS A 543 25.78 -27.94 3.18
C LYS A 543 24.35 -28.14 2.62
N VAL A 544 23.35 -27.94 3.47
CA VAL A 544 21.94 -28.12 3.07
C VAL A 544 21.17 -26.86 3.42
N ARG A 545 20.54 -26.27 2.39
CA ARG A 545 19.61 -25.14 2.54
C ARG A 545 18.22 -25.50 1.99
N VAL A 546 17.24 -24.73 2.36
CA VAL A 546 15.84 -24.85 1.90
C VAL A 546 15.47 -23.60 1.14
N MET A 547 14.97 -23.73 -0.10
CA MET A 547 14.40 -22.58 -0.80
C MET A 547 13.10 -22.14 -0.15
N ASP A 548 13.08 -20.91 0.31
CA ASP A 548 11.94 -20.31 1.00
C ASP A 548 10.72 -20.21 0.08
N GLY A 549 9.54 -20.58 0.61
CA GLY A 549 8.27 -20.51 -0.11
C GLY A 549 8.09 -21.52 -1.24
N GLY A 550 9.13 -22.24 -1.63
CA GLY A 550 9.08 -23.27 -2.66
C GLY A 550 8.63 -22.76 -4.04
N VAL A 551 8.01 -23.63 -4.84
CA VAL A 551 7.52 -23.27 -6.20
C VAL A 551 6.47 -22.16 -6.16
N ALA A 552 5.69 -22.05 -5.07
CA ALA A 552 4.66 -21.03 -4.93
C ALA A 552 5.23 -19.61 -4.88
N MET A 553 6.44 -19.45 -4.33
CA MET A 553 7.13 -18.17 -4.21
C MET A 553 8.23 -17.97 -5.27
N TRP A 554 8.24 -18.77 -6.33
CA TRP A 554 9.20 -18.67 -7.43
C TRP A 554 8.66 -17.75 -8.52
N PRO A 555 9.14 -16.50 -8.62
CA PRO A 555 8.62 -15.50 -9.55
C PRO A 555 9.39 -15.46 -10.88
N TYR A 556 10.05 -16.54 -11.24
CA TYR A 556 10.84 -16.67 -12.46
C TYR A 556 10.23 -17.71 -13.40
N GLU A 557 10.94 -17.97 -14.50
CA GLU A 557 10.54 -18.97 -15.48
C GLU A 557 10.25 -20.33 -14.83
N LYS A 558 9.19 -20.97 -15.28
CA LYS A 558 8.78 -22.31 -14.92
C LYS A 558 8.68 -23.15 -16.19
N LEU A 559 9.08 -24.40 -16.10
CA LEU A 559 8.99 -25.34 -17.21
C LEU A 559 7.69 -26.13 -17.06
N PHE A 560 6.88 -26.12 -18.10
CA PHE A 560 5.67 -26.91 -18.20
C PHE A 560 5.91 -28.02 -19.20
N PRO A 561 6.24 -29.26 -18.75
CA PRO A 561 6.39 -30.40 -19.64
C PRO A 561 5.10 -30.64 -20.41
N SER A 562 5.20 -30.88 -21.71
CA SER A 562 4.07 -31.14 -22.62
C SER A 562 3.50 -32.53 -22.41
#